data_863deb5235ed7b8bc9a1852fdf7e45dc
#
_entry.id   863deb5235ed7b8bc9a1852fdf7e45dc
#
_cell.length_a   1.000
_cell.length_b   1.000
_cell.length_c   1.000
_cell.angle_alpha   90.00
_cell.angle_beta   90.00
_cell.angle_gamma   90.00
#
_symmetry.space_group_name_H-M   'P 1'
#
loop_
_entity.id
_entity.type
_entity.pdbx_description
1 polymer ?
#
loop_
_entity_poly.entity_id
_entity_poly.type
_entity_poly.pdbx_seq_one_letter_code
_entity_poly.pdbx_strand_id
1 'polypeptide(L)'
;MFGVRKEPVINFSLPEISLKAQGLVGKLSISGVQPKLSVKFYKKSCELVPAPGGDGEYILKPQPQAFPHLPENEQCCMDIAEAFGIDIPEHCLLPLTDGNFAYVVKRFDRQGAQKIHQEDFSQILGKDKYDGSVEQVGRKLKEISFVPGLDVQLFFERVVLNFLLGNGDAHLKNYSINHHQTARIRLSPAYDIVSSKLAIPDEKEESALVINGKKNRLSKEDFDAVAEYLRIPVKVRYEKFIERSSRIKDLIDSSKLNPQEQKKFIAIVKDRYRRMSF
;
A
#
# COMPACT_ATOMS: atom_id res chain seq x y z
N MET A 1 2.14 9.30 -14.85
CA MET A 1 1.12 8.23 -14.86
C MET A 1 0.41 8.10 -16.21
N PHE A 2 -0.35 9.07 -16.70
CA PHE A 2 -1.17 8.95 -17.91
C PHE A 2 -0.52 9.46 -19.20
N GLY A 3 0.63 10.12 -19.12
CA GLY A 3 1.34 10.71 -20.27
C GLY A 3 0.55 11.81 -21.00
N VAL A 4 -0.32 12.53 -20.29
CA VAL A 4 -1.10 13.68 -20.77
C VAL A 4 -0.94 14.88 -19.82
N ARG A 5 -1.18 16.10 -20.35
CA ARG A 5 -1.10 17.34 -19.55
C ARG A 5 -2.38 17.65 -18.77
N LYS A 6 -3.52 17.13 -19.27
CA LYS A 6 -4.83 17.34 -18.65
C LYS A 6 -5.07 16.22 -17.63
N GLU A 7 -5.67 16.56 -16.50
CA GLU A 7 -6.10 15.59 -15.51
C GLU A 7 -7.17 14.66 -16.10
N PRO A 8 -7.04 13.33 -15.95
CA PRO A 8 -8.08 12.39 -16.39
C PRO A 8 -9.39 12.61 -15.66
N VAL A 9 -10.49 12.38 -16.37
CA VAL A 9 -11.84 12.52 -15.84
C VAL A 9 -12.42 11.14 -15.55
N ILE A 10 -13.16 11.05 -14.46
CA ILE A 10 -13.99 9.90 -14.09
C ILE A 10 -15.45 10.35 -14.21
N ASN A 11 -16.15 9.93 -15.26
CA ASN A 11 -17.52 10.35 -15.58
C ASN A 11 -18.60 9.51 -14.88
N PHE A 12 -18.40 9.21 -13.60
CA PHE A 12 -19.39 8.53 -12.78
C PHE A 12 -19.25 8.91 -11.30
N SER A 13 -20.35 8.80 -10.59
CA SER A 13 -20.47 9.03 -9.15
C SER A 13 -20.15 7.79 -8.34
N LEU A 14 -19.98 7.95 -7.03
CA LEU A 14 -19.76 6.83 -6.10
C LEU A 14 -20.88 5.76 -6.14
N PRO A 15 -22.20 6.10 -6.17
CA PRO A 15 -23.27 5.11 -6.35
C PRO A 15 -23.16 4.32 -7.66
N GLU A 16 -22.81 4.99 -8.76
CA GLU A 16 -22.65 4.33 -10.07
C GLU A 16 -21.48 3.36 -10.10
N ILE A 17 -20.41 3.62 -9.34
CA ILE A 17 -19.29 2.67 -9.20
C ILE A 17 -19.78 1.37 -8.57
N SER A 18 -20.58 1.46 -7.50
CA SER A 18 -21.13 0.30 -6.81
C SER A 18 -22.01 -0.55 -7.73
N LEU A 19 -22.85 0.07 -8.56
CA LEU A 19 -23.66 -0.63 -9.55
C LEU A 19 -22.81 -1.27 -10.66
N LYS A 20 -21.80 -0.54 -11.17
CA LYS A 20 -20.89 -1.07 -12.19
C LYS A 20 -20.04 -2.23 -11.64
N ALA A 21 -19.59 -2.14 -10.39
CA ALA A 21 -18.88 -3.23 -9.72
C ALA A 21 -19.76 -4.48 -9.56
N GLN A 22 -21.02 -4.32 -9.17
CA GLN A 22 -21.97 -5.45 -9.06
C GLN A 22 -22.24 -6.14 -10.41
N GLY A 23 -22.37 -5.37 -11.49
CA GLY A 23 -22.51 -5.92 -12.86
C GLY A 23 -21.26 -6.68 -13.35
N LEU A 24 -20.11 -6.48 -12.73
CA LEU A 24 -18.84 -7.15 -13.05
C LEU A 24 -18.50 -8.32 -12.11
N VAL A 25 -19.24 -8.48 -11.02
CA VAL A 25 -18.99 -9.47 -9.94
C VAL A 25 -18.98 -10.93 -10.40
N GLY A 26 -19.52 -11.26 -11.57
CA GLY A 26 -19.39 -12.60 -12.14
C GLY A 26 -17.96 -12.98 -12.59
N LYS A 27 -16.99 -12.05 -12.57
CA LYS A 27 -15.62 -12.26 -13.12
C LYS A 27 -14.49 -11.61 -12.30
N LEU A 28 -14.78 -10.94 -11.17
CA LEU A 28 -13.77 -10.26 -10.36
C LEU A 28 -13.70 -10.89 -8.97
N SER A 29 -12.56 -11.45 -8.63
CA SER A 29 -12.20 -11.80 -7.25
C SER A 29 -12.01 -10.50 -6.48
N ILE A 30 -13.02 -10.10 -5.70
CA ILE A 30 -12.92 -8.96 -4.78
C ILE A 30 -12.48 -9.52 -3.43
N SER A 31 -11.18 -9.54 -3.19
CA SER A 31 -10.67 -9.74 -1.84
C SER A 31 -10.50 -8.37 -1.18
N GLY A 32 -11.38 -8.02 -0.25
CA GLY A 32 -11.21 -6.81 0.55
C GLY A 32 -12.52 -6.06 0.82
N VAL A 33 -12.54 -5.31 1.91
CA VAL A 33 -13.67 -4.49 2.37
C VAL A 33 -13.91 -3.29 1.45
N GLN A 34 -12.89 -2.84 0.71
CA GLN A 34 -12.96 -1.70 -0.21
C GLN A 34 -13.28 -2.18 -1.64
N PRO A 35 -14.33 -1.64 -2.29
CA PRO A 35 -14.59 -1.89 -3.71
C PRO A 35 -13.38 -1.52 -4.56
N LYS A 36 -13.07 -2.34 -5.56
CA LYS A 36 -11.98 -2.10 -6.51
C LYS A 36 -12.50 -2.27 -7.92
N LEU A 37 -12.20 -1.33 -8.81
CA LEU A 37 -12.61 -1.35 -10.19
C LEU A 37 -11.40 -1.38 -11.10
N SER A 38 -11.33 -2.34 -12.03
CA SER A 38 -10.33 -2.34 -13.08
C SER A 38 -10.73 -1.32 -14.13
N VAL A 39 -9.83 -0.37 -14.48
CA VAL A 39 -10.13 0.70 -15.44
C VAL A 39 -9.03 0.85 -16.49
N LYS A 40 -9.42 1.32 -17.67
CA LYS A 40 -8.52 1.71 -18.77
C LYS A 40 -8.54 3.21 -18.97
N PHE A 41 -7.40 3.76 -19.34
CA PHE A 41 -7.29 5.16 -19.71
C PHE A 41 -7.42 5.35 -21.22
N TYR A 42 -8.41 6.15 -21.64
CA TYR A 42 -8.63 6.51 -23.04
C TYR A 42 -8.03 7.90 -23.32
N LYS A 43 -6.88 7.93 -23.97
CA LYS A 43 -6.09 9.14 -24.21
C LYS A 43 -6.84 10.20 -25.02
N LYS A 44 -7.69 9.79 -25.99
CA LYS A 44 -8.44 10.73 -26.84
C LYS A 44 -9.49 11.54 -26.07
N SER A 45 -10.25 10.89 -25.21
CA SER A 45 -11.26 11.53 -24.35
C SER A 45 -10.69 12.03 -23.02
N CYS A 46 -9.47 11.59 -22.67
CA CYS A 46 -8.85 11.85 -21.35
C CYS A 46 -9.68 11.28 -20.20
N GLU A 47 -10.21 10.07 -20.35
CA GLU A 47 -11.15 9.45 -19.42
C GLU A 47 -10.64 8.09 -18.92
N LEU A 48 -10.98 7.78 -17.65
CA LEU A 48 -10.88 6.46 -17.08
C LEU A 48 -12.23 5.76 -17.19
N VAL A 49 -12.24 4.60 -17.84
CA VAL A 49 -13.46 3.82 -18.10
C VAL A 49 -13.30 2.41 -17.52
N PRO A 50 -14.37 1.85 -16.89
CA PRO A 50 -14.34 0.48 -16.41
C PRO A 50 -13.95 -0.51 -17.50
N ALA A 51 -13.05 -1.44 -17.16
CA ALA A 51 -12.57 -2.48 -18.06
C ALA A 51 -13.15 -3.84 -17.65
N PRO A 52 -14.13 -4.37 -18.41
CA PRO A 52 -14.67 -5.70 -18.16
C PRO A 52 -13.59 -6.79 -18.23
N GLY A 53 -13.70 -7.81 -17.37
CA GLY A 53 -12.74 -8.91 -17.35
C GLY A 53 -11.41 -8.64 -16.66
N GLY A 54 -11.25 -7.47 -16.04
CA GLY A 54 -10.03 -7.15 -15.28
C GLY A 54 -8.82 -6.77 -16.13
N ASP A 55 -9.04 -6.43 -17.42
CA ASP A 55 -7.98 -6.08 -18.38
C ASP A 55 -7.54 -4.60 -18.31
N GLY A 56 -7.96 -3.89 -17.28
CA GLY A 56 -7.53 -2.51 -17.04
C GLY A 56 -6.05 -2.40 -16.67
N GLU A 57 -5.44 -1.30 -17.06
CA GLU A 57 -4.07 -0.93 -16.71
C GLU A 57 -3.99 -0.27 -15.32
N TYR A 58 -5.14 0.13 -14.77
CA TYR A 58 -5.25 0.80 -13.48
C TYR A 58 -6.31 0.13 -12.61
N ILE A 59 -6.14 0.29 -11.30
CA ILE A 59 -7.12 -0.06 -10.28
C ILE A 59 -7.65 1.25 -9.70
N LEU A 60 -8.96 1.41 -9.70
CA LEU A 60 -9.66 2.50 -9.05
C LEU A 60 -10.29 2.01 -7.76
N LYS A 61 -9.99 2.67 -6.66
CA LYS A 61 -10.50 2.40 -5.32
C LYS A 61 -11.34 3.60 -4.87
N PRO A 62 -12.66 3.51 -4.91
CA PRO A 62 -13.54 4.59 -4.48
C PRO A 62 -13.64 4.65 -2.97
N GLN A 63 -14.24 5.74 -2.48
CA GLN A 63 -14.61 5.91 -1.09
C GLN A 63 -15.52 4.77 -0.61
N PRO A 64 -15.13 3.95 0.38
CA PRO A 64 -16.02 2.96 0.98
C PRO A 64 -16.96 3.62 1.99
N GLN A 65 -18.16 3.08 2.13
CA GLN A 65 -19.16 3.63 3.05
C GLN A 65 -18.72 3.57 4.53
N ALA A 66 -17.99 2.52 4.91
CA ALA A 66 -17.62 2.26 6.30
C ALA A 66 -16.41 3.11 6.78
N PHE A 67 -15.58 3.61 5.85
CA PHE A 67 -14.33 4.32 6.20
C PHE A 67 -14.21 5.62 5.42
N PRO A 68 -14.72 6.74 5.97
CA PRO A 68 -14.60 8.06 5.34
C PRO A 68 -13.15 8.44 5.03
N HIS A 69 -12.93 9.12 3.91
CA HIS A 69 -11.63 9.63 3.44
C HIS A 69 -10.51 8.58 3.29
N LEU A 70 -10.89 7.30 3.05
CA LEU A 70 -9.91 6.24 2.85
C LEU A 70 -9.06 6.43 1.57
N PRO A 71 -9.61 6.90 0.43
CA PRO A 71 -8.80 7.23 -0.75
C PRO A 71 -7.75 8.31 -0.48
N GLU A 72 -8.11 9.36 0.27
CA GLU A 72 -7.21 10.45 0.66
C GLU A 72 -6.13 9.98 1.64
N ASN A 73 -6.50 9.06 2.55
CA ASN A 73 -5.57 8.42 3.47
C ASN A 73 -4.54 7.56 2.70
N GLU A 74 -5.01 6.71 1.78
CA GLU A 74 -4.12 5.88 0.95
C GLU A 74 -3.19 6.76 0.10
N GLN A 75 -3.72 7.79 -0.56
CA GLN A 75 -2.90 8.74 -1.32
C GLN A 75 -1.81 9.37 -0.46
N CYS A 76 -2.17 9.91 0.71
CA CYS A 76 -1.20 10.54 1.61
C CYS A 76 -0.12 9.56 2.08
N CYS A 77 -0.49 8.34 2.46
CA CYS A 77 0.48 7.31 2.87
C CYS A 77 1.40 6.89 1.73
N MET A 78 0.89 6.77 0.50
CA MET A 78 1.69 6.42 -0.68
C MET A 78 2.61 7.58 -1.09
N ASP A 79 2.18 8.85 -1.00
CA ASP A 79 3.04 10.02 -1.21
C ASP A 79 4.20 10.06 -0.21
N ILE A 80 3.93 9.72 1.05
CA ILE A 80 4.97 9.58 2.08
C ILE A 80 5.91 8.42 1.71
N ALA A 81 5.39 7.27 1.29
CA ALA A 81 6.21 6.13 0.87
C ALA A 81 7.15 6.51 -0.28
N GLU A 82 6.66 7.23 -1.29
CA GLU A 82 7.47 7.76 -2.40
C GLU A 82 8.57 8.70 -1.89
N ALA A 83 8.21 9.63 -1.02
CA ALA A 83 9.17 10.58 -0.45
C ALA A 83 10.28 9.90 0.36
N PHE A 84 10.01 8.72 0.94
CA PHE A 84 11.02 7.87 1.59
C PHE A 84 11.79 6.97 0.62
N GLY A 85 11.48 7.00 -0.68
CA GLY A 85 12.13 6.17 -1.69
C GLY A 85 11.78 4.69 -1.55
N ILE A 86 10.58 4.39 -1.07
CA ILE A 86 9.98 3.07 -1.19
C ILE A 86 9.53 2.88 -2.63
N ASP A 87 9.85 1.74 -3.22
CA ASP A 87 9.38 1.40 -4.56
C ASP A 87 7.87 1.18 -4.53
N ILE A 88 7.13 2.06 -5.21
CA ILE A 88 5.67 2.06 -5.28
C ILE A 88 5.22 2.24 -6.73
N PRO A 89 4.01 1.80 -7.11
CA PRO A 89 3.44 2.08 -8.43
C PRO A 89 3.02 3.55 -8.55
N GLU A 90 3.00 4.07 -9.79
CA GLU A 90 2.42 5.37 -10.09
C GLU A 90 0.96 5.42 -9.63
N HIS A 91 0.58 6.48 -8.93
CA HIS A 91 -0.75 6.62 -8.32
C HIS A 91 -1.21 8.08 -8.32
N CYS A 92 -2.49 8.30 -8.11
CA CYS A 92 -3.08 9.63 -7.92
C CYS A 92 -4.46 9.55 -7.27
N LEU A 93 -4.91 10.67 -6.74
CA LEU A 93 -6.27 10.88 -6.25
C LEU A 93 -7.05 11.67 -7.30
N LEU A 94 -8.19 11.15 -7.75
CA LEU A 94 -9.04 11.81 -8.76
C LEU A 94 -10.46 12.06 -8.22
N PRO A 95 -11.06 13.21 -8.52
CA PRO A 95 -12.43 13.50 -8.14
C PRO A 95 -13.43 12.69 -8.99
N LEU A 96 -14.51 12.26 -8.36
CA LEU A 96 -15.71 11.73 -8.99
C LEU A 96 -16.69 12.86 -9.29
N THR A 97 -17.76 12.58 -10.07
CA THR A 97 -18.76 13.57 -10.45
C THR A 97 -19.59 14.14 -9.29
N ASP A 98 -19.64 13.43 -8.17
CA ASP A 98 -20.34 13.82 -6.94
C ASP A 98 -19.43 14.52 -5.90
N GLY A 99 -18.19 14.82 -6.26
CA GLY A 99 -17.20 15.46 -5.39
C GLY A 99 -16.46 14.53 -4.43
N ASN A 100 -16.81 13.25 -4.36
CA ASN A 100 -16.01 12.25 -3.66
C ASN A 100 -14.69 11.99 -4.41
N PHE A 101 -13.70 11.41 -3.73
CA PHE A 101 -12.46 11.01 -4.36
C PHE A 101 -12.38 9.50 -4.60
N ALA A 102 -11.59 9.13 -5.60
CA ALA A 102 -11.13 7.77 -5.80
C ALA A 102 -9.61 7.76 -5.88
N TYR A 103 -8.98 6.83 -5.19
CA TYR A 103 -7.56 6.54 -5.36
C TYR A 103 -7.38 5.68 -6.61
N VAL A 104 -6.45 6.07 -7.48
CA VAL A 104 -6.15 5.36 -8.72
C VAL A 104 -4.69 4.96 -8.74
N VAL A 105 -4.42 3.69 -8.95
CA VAL A 105 -3.07 3.14 -9.01
C VAL A 105 -2.84 2.38 -10.30
N LYS A 106 -1.67 2.58 -10.90
CA LYS A 106 -1.25 1.83 -12.08
C LYS A 106 -0.85 0.41 -11.70
N ARG A 107 -1.32 -0.56 -12.43
CA ARG A 107 -1.03 -1.97 -12.18
C ARG A 107 0.42 -2.28 -12.57
N PHE A 108 1.17 -2.80 -11.62
CA PHE A 108 2.55 -3.25 -11.81
C PHE A 108 2.64 -4.73 -12.25
N ASP A 109 1.52 -5.46 -12.21
CA ASP A 109 1.37 -6.81 -12.75
C ASP A 109 1.02 -6.81 -14.26
N ARG A 110 1.31 -5.70 -14.94
CA ARG A 110 1.08 -5.51 -16.38
C ARG A 110 2.31 -4.88 -17.03
N GLN A 111 2.69 -5.42 -18.17
CA GLN A 111 3.68 -4.84 -19.07
C GLN A 111 3.08 -4.78 -20.49
N GLY A 112 2.48 -3.64 -20.81
CA GLY A 112 1.60 -3.53 -21.97
C GLY A 112 0.42 -4.49 -21.86
N ALA A 113 0.18 -5.31 -22.88
CA ALA A 113 -0.88 -6.34 -22.88
C ALA A 113 -0.51 -7.61 -22.07
N GLN A 114 0.74 -7.74 -21.63
CA GLN A 114 1.23 -8.93 -20.97
C GLN A 114 0.98 -8.88 -19.46
N LYS A 115 0.49 -9.99 -18.90
CA LYS A 115 0.34 -10.18 -17.46
C LYS A 115 1.64 -10.72 -16.86
N ILE A 116 2.12 -10.07 -15.79
CA ILE A 116 3.20 -10.58 -14.96
C ILE A 116 2.56 -11.44 -13.87
N HIS A 117 3.01 -12.67 -13.72
CA HIS A 117 2.52 -13.53 -12.65
C HIS A 117 2.95 -12.97 -11.30
N GLN A 118 1.98 -12.86 -10.38
CA GLN A 118 2.15 -12.33 -9.04
C GLN A 118 1.56 -13.30 -8.02
N GLU A 119 2.28 -13.49 -6.91
CA GLU A 119 1.82 -14.28 -5.76
C GLU A 119 2.00 -13.47 -4.48
N ASP A 120 0.95 -13.39 -3.65
CA ASP A 120 1.06 -12.81 -2.33
C ASP A 120 1.61 -13.82 -1.30
N PHE A 121 2.09 -13.32 -0.14
CA PHE A 121 2.68 -14.19 0.87
C PHE A 121 1.66 -15.06 1.61
N SER A 122 0.35 -14.80 1.54
CA SER A 122 -0.68 -15.72 1.99
C SER A 122 -0.69 -16.99 1.11
N GLN A 123 -0.60 -16.81 -0.22
CA GLN A 123 -0.50 -17.91 -1.19
C GLN A 123 0.83 -18.68 -1.04
N ILE A 124 1.95 -17.96 -0.99
CA ILE A 124 3.31 -18.55 -0.92
C ILE A 124 3.51 -19.39 0.36
N LEU A 125 2.97 -18.91 1.48
CA LEU A 125 3.10 -19.58 2.77
C LEU A 125 1.96 -20.59 3.05
N GLY A 126 0.89 -20.59 2.22
CA GLY A 126 -0.29 -21.42 2.44
C GLY A 126 -1.01 -21.09 3.74
N LYS A 127 -1.12 -19.79 4.09
CA LYS A 127 -1.66 -19.31 5.38
C LYS A 127 -2.78 -18.31 5.17
N ASP A 128 -3.65 -18.19 6.17
CA ASP A 128 -4.61 -17.08 6.21
C ASP A 128 -3.88 -15.74 6.35
N LYS A 129 -4.50 -14.67 5.85
CA LYS A 129 -3.85 -13.36 5.70
C LYS A 129 -3.26 -12.79 7.01
N TYR A 130 -3.79 -13.16 8.17
CA TYR A 130 -3.34 -12.69 9.49
C TYR A 130 -2.46 -13.70 10.24
N ASP A 131 -2.21 -14.89 9.66
CA ASP A 131 -1.47 -15.99 10.28
C ASP A 131 0.00 -16.00 9.84
N GLY A 132 0.74 -14.98 10.26
CA GLY A 132 2.14 -14.93 9.90
C GLY A 132 2.96 -14.02 10.77
N SER A 133 4.27 -14.07 10.56
CA SER A 133 5.20 -13.12 11.12
C SER A 133 6.08 -12.49 10.05
N VAL A 134 6.60 -11.32 10.35
CA VAL A 134 7.55 -10.59 9.50
C VAL A 134 8.79 -11.43 9.24
N GLU A 135 9.26 -12.17 10.25
CA GLU A 135 10.41 -13.08 10.13
C GLU A 135 10.15 -14.21 9.14
N GLN A 136 8.93 -14.78 9.13
CA GLN A 136 8.55 -15.84 8.18
C GLN A 136 8.54 -15.31 6.73
N VAL A 137 7.96 -14.14 6.52
CA VAL A 137 7.95 -13.49 5.19
C VAL A 137 9.37 -13.19 4.73
N GLY A 138 10.18 -12.53 5.58
CA GLY A 138 11.56 -12.17 5.25
C GLY A 138 12.46 -13.40 4.99
N ARG A 139 12.31 -14.47 5.77
CA ARG A 139 13.01 -15.73 5.52
C ARG A 139 12.61 -16.35 4.19
N LYS A 140 11.30 -16.41 3.90
CA LYS A 140 10.81 -16.98 2.65
C LYS A 140 11.25 -16.15 1.44
N LEU A 141 11.19 -14.83 1.55
CA LEU A 141 11.69 -13.92 0.51
C LEU A 141 13.18 -14.14 0.24
N LYS A 142 13.98 -14.38 1.29
CA LYS A 142 15.40 -14.68 1.16
C LYS A 142 15.67 -16.00 0.42
N GLU A 143 14.77 -16.98 0.54
CA GLU A 143 14.88 -18.27 -0.14
C GLU A 143 14.56 -18.16 -1.63
N ILE A 144 13.55 -17.36 -2.01
CA ILE A 144 12.98 -17.37 -3.36
C ILE A 144 13.40 -16.21 -4.25
N SER A 145 13.83 -15.07 -3.66
CA SER A 145 14.20 -13.88 -4.44
C SER A 145 15.47 -14.09 -5.26
N PHE A 146 15.50 -13.53 -6.45
CA PHE A 146 16.71 -13.46 -7.28
C PHE A 146 17.79 -12.53 -6.70
N VAL A 147 17.40 -11.51 -5.91
CA VAL A 147 18.32 -10.58 -5.22
C VAL A 147 17.97 -10.51 -3.73
N PRO A 148 18.21 -11.60 -2.96
CA PRO A 148 17.65 -11.77 -1.63
C PRO A 148 18.06 -10.68 -0.64
N GLY A 149 19.32 -10.21 -0.69
CA GLY A 149 19.81 -9.17 0.22
C GLY A 149 19.04 -7.86 0.07
N LEU A 150 18.80 -7.44 -1.17
CA LEU A 150 18.07 -6.21 -1.46
C LEU A 150 16.57 -6.37 -1.15
N ASP A 151 15.94 -7.44 -1.62
CA ASP A 151 14.50 -7.61 -1.46
C ASP A 151 14.10 -7.77 0.02
N VAL A 152 14.91 -8.42 0.84
CA VAL A 152 14.68 -8.52 2.29
C VAL A 152 14.84 -7.16 2.97
N GLN A 153 15.82 -6.34 2.56
CA GLN A 153 15.96 -4.97 3.06
C GLN A 153 14.74 -4.12 2.68
N LEU A 154 14.33 -4.14 1.41
CA LEU A 154 13.14 -3.40 0.93
C LEU A 154 11.86 -3.85 1.63
N PHE A 155 11.71 -5.13 1.91
CA PHE A 155 10.60 -5.66 2.70
C PHE A 155 10.62 -5.11 4.13
N PHE A 156 11.77 -5.15 4.81
CA PHE A 156 11.92 -4.61 6.17
C PHE A 156 11.60 -3.11 6.22
N GLU A 157 12.06 -2.34 5.26
CA GLU A 157 11.75 -0.91 5.14
C GLU A 157 10.23 -0.66 5.05
N ARG A 158 9.48 -1.50 4.32
CA ARG A 158 8.02 -1.42 4.26
C ARG A 158 7.37 -1.74 5.60
N VAL A 159 7.90 -2.72 6.33
CA VAL A 159 7.41 -3.07 7.68
C VAL A 159 7.60 -1.90 8.64
N VAL A 160 8.78 -1.26 8.62
CA VAL A 160 9.04 -0.05 9.41
C VAL A 160 8.11 1.09 9.02
N LEU A 161 7.96 1.35 7.70
CA LEU A 161 7.07 2.41 7.22
C LEU A 161 5.60 2.19 7.66
N ASN A 162 5.09 0.97 7.50
CA ASN A 162 3.72 0.62 7.93
C ASN A 162 3.52 0.93 9.42
N PHE A 163 4.49 0.59 10.27
CA PHE A 163 4.43 0.93 11.69
C PHE A 163 4.43 2.45 11.92
N LEU A 164 5.33 3.18 11.26
CA LEU A 164 5.44 4.64 11.41
C LEU A 164 4.17 5.38 10.99
N LEU A 165 3.48 4.89 9.96
CA LEU A 165 2.22 5.46 9.48
C LEU A 165 0.98 4.93 10.22
N GLY A 166 1.14 4.00 11.15
CA GLY A 166 0.02 3.40 11.87
C GLY A 166 -0.85 2.51 10.98
N ASN A 167 -0.23 1.77 10.06
CA ASN A 167 -0.89 0.73 9.27
C ASN A 167 -0.87 -0.60 10.03
N GLY A 168 -1.86 -0.84 10.87
CA GLY A 168 -2.05 -2.10 11.60
C GLY A 168 -2.61 -3.24 10.74
N ASP A 169 -3.06 -2.97 9.50
CA ASP A 169 -3.66 -3.97 8.59
C ASP A 169 -2.70 -4.47 7.49
N ALA A 170 -1.40 -4.21 7.62
CA ALA A 170 -0.40 -4.72 6.66
C ALA A 170 -0.19 -6.23 6.82
N HIS A 171 -1.10 -7.03 6.27
CA HIS A 171 -1.14 -8.48 6.36
C HIS A 171 -0.42 -9.18 5.19
N LEU A 172 -0.37 -10.54 5.18
CA LEU A 172 0.36 -11.34 4.18
C LEU A 172 0.00 -11.01 2.73
N LYS A 173 -1.25 -10.62 2.45
CA LYS A 173 -1.70 -10.25 1.08
C LYS A 173 -1.25 -8.86 0.63
N ASN A 174 -0.70 -8.03 1.51
CA ASN A 174 -0.14 -6.72 1.16
C ASN A 174 1.36 -6.80 0.76
N TYR A 175 1.92 -8.00 0.81
CA TYR A 175 3.27 -8.30 0.33
C TYR A 175 3.19 -9.36 -0.74
N SER A 176 3.83 -9.13 -1.89
CA SER A 176 3.83 -10.06 -3.00
C SER A 176 5.17 -10.08 -3.74
N ILE A 177 5.32 -11.08 -4.57
CA ILE A 177 6.43 -11.22 -5.50
C ILE A 177 5.92 -11.21 -6.93
N ASN A 178 6.75 -10.72 -7.84
CA ASN A 178 6.51 -10.75 -9.27
C ASN A 178 7.47 -11.74 -9.95
N HIS A 179 6.92 -12.57 -10.84
CA HIS A 179 7.68 -13.48 -11.69
C HIS A 179 7.96 -12.81 -13.04
N HIS A 180 9.14 -12.22 -13.20
CA HIS A 180 9.54 -11.62 -14.45
C HIS A 180 9.88 -12.69 -15.52
N GLN A 181 9.76 -12.34 -16.79
CA GLN A 181 9.96 -13.26 -17.95
C GLN A 181 11.28 -14.05 -17.94
N THR A 182 12.29 -13.55 -17.26
CA THR A 182 13.60 -14.20 -17.12
C THR A 182 13.67 -15.17 -15.95
N ALA A 183 12.52 -15.67 -15.45
CA ALA A 183 12.42 -16.48 -14.22
C ALA A 183 13.00 -15.78 -12.96
N ARG A 184 13.14 -14.46 -13.00
CA ARG A 184 13.64 -13.67 -11.87
C ARG A 184 12.49 -13.30 -10.97
N ILE A 185 12.47 -13.89 -9.79
CA ILE A 185 11.51 -13.56 -8.73
C ILE A 185 12.04 -12.33 -7.98
N ARG A 186 11.21 -11.30 -7.87
CA ARG A 186 11.52 -10.08 -7.12
C ARG A 186 10.36 -9.70 -6.22
N LEU A 187 10.65 -9.05 -5.10
CA LEU A 187 9.63 -8.37 -4.30
C LEU A 187 8.90 -7.35 -5.19
N SER A 188 7.55 -7.37 -5.20
CA SER A 188 6.75 -6.40 -5.95
C SER A 188 6.94 -4.98 -5.42
N PRO A 189 6.57 -3.91 -6.14
CA PRO A 189 6.37 -2.59 -5.56
C PRO A 189 5.43 -2.65 -4.34
N ALA A 190 5.55 -1.71 -3.41
CA ALA A 190 4.65 -1.62 -2.25
C ALA A 190 3.29 -1.06 -2.66
N TYR A 191 2.22 -1.57 -2.09
CA TYR A 191 0.84 -1.20 -2.39
C TYR A 191 -0.04 -1.32 -1.14
N ASP A 192 -1.25 -0.76 -1.19
CA ASP A 192 -2.23 -0.81 -0.10
C ASP A 192 -1.66 -0.27 1.24
N ILE A 193 -0.84 0.80 1.19
CA ILE A 193 -0.34 1.47 2.40
C ILE A 193 -1.37 2.49 2.83
N VAL A 194 -2.00 2.26 3.98
CA VAL A 194 -3.00 3.14 4.60
C VAL A 194 -2.71 3.30 6.09
N SER A 195 -3.06 4.41 6.70
CA SER A 195 -3.10 4.50 8.15
C SER A 195 -4.41 3.91 8.66
N SER A 196 -4.41 2.61 9.00
CA SER A 196 -5.59 1.97 9.57
C SER A 196 -5.96 2.56 10.93
N LYS A 197 -4.98 2.99 11.71
CA LYS A 197 -5.18 3.68 12.99
C LYS A 197 -5.89 5.02 12.84
N LEU A 198 -5.71 5.72 11.71
CA LEU A 198 -6.45 6.93 11.40
C LEU A 198 -7.91 6.62 11.02
N ALA A 199 -8.13 5.58 10.22
CA ALA A 199 -9.45 5.16 9.75
C ALA A 199 -10.27 4.45 10.84
N ILE A 200 -9.61 3.74 11.75
CA ILE A 200 -10.22 2.96 12.85
C ILE A 200 -9.53 3.38 14.17
N PRO A 201 -10.01 4.44 14.83
CA PRO A 201 -9.35 4.97 16.05
C PRO A 201 -9.21 3.94 17.17
N ASP A 202 -10.16 3.02 17.28
CA ASP A 202 -10.18 1.98 18.32
C ASP A 202 -9.40 0.72 17.95
N GLU A 203 -8.69 0.71 16.80
CA GLU A 203 -7.83 -0.39 16.41
C GLU A 203 -6.78 -0.66 17.50
N LYS A 204 -6.72 -1.91 17.95
CA LYS A 204 -5.83 -2.33 19.04
C LYS A 204 -4.50 -2.85 18.54
N GLU A 205 -4.49 -3.51 17.39
CA GLU A 205 -3.27 -4.08 16.81
C GLU A 205 -2.46 -3.01 16.07
N GLU A 206 -1.16 -3.00 16.28
CA GLU A 206 -0.22 -2.09 15.64
C GLU A 206 0.43 -2.72 14.39
N SER A 207 0.30 -4.04 14.27
CA SER A 207 0.74 -4.82 13.13
C SER A 207 -0.17 -6.03 12.94
N ALA A 208 -0.60 -6.27 11.71
CA ALA A 208 -1.33 -7.47 11.33
C ALA A 208 -0.48 -8.75 11.48
N LEU A 209 0.81 -8.63 11.21
CA LEU A 209 1.77 -9.72 11.36
C LEU A 209 2.51 -9.62 12.70
N VAL A 210 2.90 -10.78 13.22
CA VAL A 210 3.75 -10.83 14.42
C VAL A 210 5.14 -10.28 14.10
N ILE A 211 5.66 -9.41 14.98
CA ILE A 211 7.00 -8.84 14.95
C ILE A 211 7.66 -9.16 16.28
N ASN A 212 8.74 -9.93 16.29
CA ASN A 212 9.42 -10.36 17.51
C ASN A 212 8.46 -10.92 18.59
N GLY A 213 7.53 -11.78 18.17
CA GLY A 213 6.53 -12.39 19.06
C GLY A 213 5.36 -11.49 19.46
N LYS A 214 5.26 -10.25 18.95
CA LYS A 214 4.25 -9.25 19.34
C LYS A 214 3.50 -8.71 18.16
N LYS A 215 2.28 -8.21 18.39
CA LYS A 215 1.50 -7.39 17.44
C LYS A 215 1.22 -5.97 17.99
N ASN A 216 1.52 -5.73 19.26
CA ASN A 216 1.21 -4.50 19.97
C ASN A 216 2.39 -4.07 20.85
N ARG A 217 2.41 -2.78 21.23
CA ARG A 217 3.46 -2.16 22.05
C ARG A 217 4.84 -2.38 21.44
N LEU A 218 4.89 -2.27 20.12
CA LEU A 218 6.10 -2.41 19.35
C LEU A 218 7.05 -1.23 19.63
N SER A 219 8.33 -1.53 19.74
CA SER A 219 9.39 -0.55 19.95
C SER A 219 10.56 -0.81 19.02
N LYS A 220 11.55 0.05 19.03
CA LYS A 220 12.76 -0.08 18.20
C LYS A 220 13.44 -1.44 18.38
N GLU A 221 13.48 -1.95 19.61
CA GLU A 221 14.10 -3.24 19.95
C GLU A 221 13.45 -4.42 19.21
N ASP A 222 12.13 -4.37 18.99
CA ASP A 222 11.42 -5.41 18.24
C ASP A 222 11.83 -5.42 16.76
N PHE A 223 11.97 -4.24 16.17
CA PHE A 223 12.46 -4.10 14.79
C PHE A 223 13.93 -4.42 14.65
N ASP A 224 14.76 -4.08 15.64
CA ASP A 224 16.18 -4.45 15.67
C ASP A 224 16.34 -5.97 15.72
N ALA A 225 15.56 -6.68 16.55
CA ALA A 225 15.57 -8.14 16.62
C ALA A 225 15.22 -8.80 15.26
N VAL A 226 14.19 -8.28 14.59
CA VAL A 226 13.83 -8.74 13.23
C VAL A 226 14.94 -8.45 12.23
N ALA A 227 15.52 -7.25 12.26
CA ALA A 227 16.60 -6.88 11.36
C ALA A 227 17.85 -7.76 11.56
N GLU A 228 18.17 -8.11 12.80
CA GLU A 228 19.25 -9.06 13.13
C GLU A 228 18.95 -10.46 12.62
N TYR A 229 17.74 -10.96 12.88
CA TYR A 229 17.29 -12.26 12.37
C TYR A 229 17.40 -12.34 10.84
N LEU A 230 17.01 -11.29 10.13
CA LEU A 230 17.08 -11.21 8.68
C LEU A 230 18.48 -10.85 8.16
N ARG A 231 19.43 -10.55 9.03
CA ARG A 231 20.81 -10.12 8.72
C ARG A 231 20.87 -8.82 7.91
N ILE A 232 20.03 -7.86 8.25
CA ILE A 232 20.04 -6.53 7.64
C ILE A 232 21.13 -5.67 8.30
N PRO A 233 22.05 -5.09 7.54
CA PRO A 233 23.13 -4.26 8.10
C PRO A 233 22.58 -3.06 8.89
N VAL A 234 23.18 -2.76 10.04
CA VAL A 234 22.74 -1.68 10.95
C VAL A 234 22.62 -0.34 10.22
N LYS A 235 23.59 -0.01 9.36
CA LYS A 235 23.64 1.28 8.65
C LYS A 235 22.42 1.57 7.79
N VAL A 236 21.79 0.56 7.20
CA VAL A 236 20.67 0.75 6.26
C VAL A 236 19.29 0.52 6.88
N ARG A 237 19.20 0.21 8.19
CA ARG A 237 17.92 -0.14 8.83
C ARG A 237 16.93 1.03 8.85
N TYR A 238 17.42 2.24 9.23
CA TYR A 238 16.53 3.36 9.56
C TYR A 238 16.95 4.69 8.94
N GLU A 239 18.11 4.77 8.29
CA GLU A 239 18.72 6.01 7.78
C GLU A 239 17.71 6.89 7.02
N LYS A 240 17.01 6.33 6.04
CA LYS A 240 16.02 7.06 5.24
C LYS A 240 14.85 7.62 6.05
N PHE A 241 14.42 6.93 7.12
CA PHE A 241 13.31 7.38 7.97
C PHE A 241 13.73 8.55 8.87
N ILE A 242 14.97 8.57 9.34
CA ILE A 242 15.52 9.65 10.14
C ILE A 242 15.75 10.88 9.27
N GLU A 243 16.48 10.73 8.15
CA GLU A 243 16.87 11.85 7.28
C GLU A 243 15.69 12.58 6.64
N ARG A 244 14.63 11.86 6.31
CA ARG A 244 13.46 12.39 5.58
C ARG A 244 12.25 12.69 6.45
N SER A 245 12.38 12.55 7.77
CA SER A 245 11.29 12.72 8.74
C SER A 245 10.58 14.07 8.67
N SER A 246 11.32 15.14 8.38
CA SER A 246 10.78 16.50 8.26
C SER A 246 9.73 16.64 7.15
N ARG A 247 9.81 15.82 6.09
CA ARG A 247 8.88 15.87 4.94
C ARG A 247 7.49 15.36 5.24
N ILE A 248 7.34 14.51 6.28
CA ILE A 248 6.05 13.86 6.58
C ILE A 248 4.98 14.90 6.91
N LYS A 249 5.32 15.85 7.76
CA LYS A 249 4.36 16.89 8.18
C LYS A 249 3.87 17.69 6.97
N ASP A 250 4.76 18.11 6.08
CA ASP A 250 4.41 18.91 4.91
C ASP A 250 3.51 18.11 3.94
N LEU A 251 3.78 16.80 3.77
CA LEU A 251 2.96 15.92 2.95
C LEU A 251 1.57 15.72 3.55
N ILE A 252 1.46 15.53 4.88
CA ILE A 252 0.16 15.43 5.55
C ILE A 252 -0.60 16.76 5.46
N ASP A 253 0.04 17.88 5.71
CA ASP A 253 -0.60 19.22 5.65
C ASP A 253 -1.07 19.58 4.23
N SER A 254 -0.37 19.10 3.19
CA SER A 254 -0.75 19.32 1.78
C SER A 254 -1.74 18.28 1.23
N SER A 255 -2.04 17.22 1.99
CA SER A 255 -2.93 16.15 1.57
C SER A 255 -4.40 16.61 1.48
N LYS A 256 -5.25 15.78 0.89
CA LYS A 256 -6.70 16.00 0.83
C LYS A 256 -7.47 15.51 2.07
N LEU A 257 -6.76 15.04 3.09
CA LEU A 257 -7.36 14.76 4.41
C LEU A 257 -7.91 16.06 5.02
N ASN A 258 -9.01 15.96 5.76
CA ASN A 258 -9.54 17.12 6.46
C ASN A 258 -8.61 17.56 7.62
N PRO A 259 -8.71 18.81 8.10
CA PRO A 259 -7.79 19.33 9.12
C PRO A 259 -7.74 18.53 10.45
N GLN A 260 -8.86 17.89 10.81
CA GLN A 260 -8.89 17.05 12.01
C GLN A 260 -8.11 15.76 11.82
N GLU A 261 -8.24 15.13 10.66
CA GLU A 261 -7.50 13.92 10.29
C GLU A 261 -6.03 14.21 10.10
N GLN A 262 -5.65 15.31 9.44
CA GLN A 262 -4.26 15.75 9.34
C GLN A 262 -3.62 15.87 10.74
N LYS A 263 -4.30 16.53 11.69
CA LYS A 263 -3.82 16.67 13.07
C LYS A 263 -3.68 15.31 13.78
N LYS A 264 -4.66 14.41 13.63
CA LYS A 264 -4.61 13.05 14.19
C LYS A 264 -3.48 12.24 13.57
N PHE A 265 -3.30 12.30 12.27
CA PHE A 265 -2.26 11.55 11.57
C PHE A 265 -0.87 12.01 12.00
N ILE A 266 -0.63 13.32 12.09
CA ILE A 266 0.61 13.88 12.63
C ILE A 266 0.86 13.37 14.07
N ALA A 267 -0.17 13.26 14.90
CA ALA A 267 -0.02 12.77 16.27
C ALA A 267 0.36 11.27 16.29
N ILE A 268 -0.26 10.45 15.44
CA ILE A 268 0.09 9.03 15.27
C ILE A 268 1.56 8.89 14.87
N VAL A 269 1.98 9.58 13.81
CA VAL A 269 3.36 9.54 13.32
C VAL A 269 4.36 9.96 14.40
N LYS A 270 4.10 11.07 15.09
CA LYS A 270 4.98 11.55 16.19
C LYS A 270 5.12 10.52 17.31
N ASP A 271 4.04 9.84 17.69
CA ASP A 271 4.11 8.77 18.70
C ASP A 271 4.98 7.61 18.22
N ARG A 272 4.82 7.18 16.97
CA ARG A 272 5.60 6.09 16.39
C ARG A 272 7.08 6.44 16.27
N TYR A 273 7.42 7.66 15.82
CA TYR A 273 8.80 8.14 15.77
C TYR A 273 9.46 8.16 17.14
N ARG A 274 8.77 8.66 18.17
CA ARG A 274 9.27 8.65 19.55
C ARG A 274 9.58 7.21 20.03
N ARG A 275 8.72 6.24 19.70
CA ARG A 275 8.89 4.83 20.10
C ARG A 275 10.02 4.13 19.33
N MET A 276 10.37 4.64 18.17
CA MET A 276 11.55 4.21 17.39
C MET A 276 12.82 4.95 17.79
N SER A 277 12.74 5.90 18.72
CA SER A 277 13.89 6.74 19.14
C SER A 277 14.56 7.47 17.96
N PHE A 278 13.73 7.96 17.03
CA PHE A 278 14.12 8.73 15.85
C PHE A 278 14.03 10.23 16.10
#